data_a929c867500a7fea9e75deef3bfca856
#
_entry.id   a929c867500a7fea9e75deef3bfca856
#
_cell.length_a   1.000
_cell.length_b   1.000
_cell.length_c   1.000
_cell.angle_alpha   90.00
_cell.angle_beta   90.00
_cell.angle_gamma   90.00
#
_symmetry.space_group_name_H-M   'P 1'
#
loop_
_entity.id
_entity.type
_entity.pdbx_description
1 polymer ?
#
loop_
_entity_poly.entity_id
_entity_poly.type
_entity_poly.pdbx_seq_one_letter_code
_entity_poly.pdbx_strand_id
1 'polypeptide(L)'
;MRRQGGRMFTQITRTGNLTKTPTLFRDQDGGKYTYASIACSRRFKDRTSGEWQSGPRIVYDVHVTGNLAEAVVDLATRCGNVALEFTGRLIEETDEAGVIRQKVYADNVTVSLRGQNVTVDRPKGKPRQGPDLAAEASSAWEEQGE
;
A
#
# COMPACT_ATOMS: atom_id res chain seq x y z
N MET A 1 -6.47 -3.34 -31.57
CA MET A 1 -6.31 -3.15 -30.96
C MET A 1 -6.07 -3.15 -30.85
N ARG A 2 -6.29 -3.12 -30.45
CA ARG A 2 -6.06 -2.82 -29.95
C ARG A 2 -5.79 -2.76 -29.26
N ARG A 3 -5.56 -2.95 -29.28
CA ARG A 3 -5.28 -2.61 -28.46
C ARG A 3 -5.86 -2.52 -27.67
N GLN A 4 -6.02 -3.17 -27.24
CA GLN A 4 -6.59 -2.73 -26.47
C GLN A 4 -6.80 -1.56 -26.52
N GLY A 5 -7.18 -1.60 -27.25
CA GLY A 5 -7.37 -0.37 -27.47
C GLY A 5 -6.65 0.49 -26.70
N GLY A 6 -5.70 0.71 -26.99
CA GLY A 6 -4.96 1.77 -26.50
C GLY A 6 -5.26 2.25 -25.11
N ARG A 7 -5.72 1.38 -24.28
CA ARG A 7 -5.97 1.78 -22.93
C ARG A 7 -4.66 1.94 -22.19
N MET A 8 -4.34 3.17 -21.86
CA MET A 8 -3.13 3.44 -21.12
C MET A 8 -3.43 3.33 -19.64
N PHE A 9 -2.69 2.46 -18.97
CA PHE A 9 -2.79 2.34 -17.52
C PHE A 9 -1.70 3.18 -16.89
N THR A 10 -2.07 3.96 -15.89
CA THR A 10 -1.12 4.75 -15.15
C THR A 10 -0.70 3.98 -13.91
N GLN A 11 0.57 3.71 -13.81
CA GLN A 11 1.14 3.11 -12.62
C GLN A 11 1.41 4.22 -11.63
N ILE A 12 0.88 4.10 -10.42
CA ILE A 12 1.08 5.12 -9.39
C ILE A 12 1.59 4.51 -8.11
N THR A 13 2.25 5.34 -7.33
CA THR A 13 2.64 5.03 -5.95
C THR A 13 2.17 6.18 -5.09
N ARG A 14 1.39 5.88 -4.07
CA ARG A 14 0.85 6.91 -3.17
C ARG A 14 0.91 6.42 -1.74
N THR A 15 1.02 7.37 -0.83
CA THR A 15 1.00 7.11 0.62
C THR A 15 -0.18 7.83 1.22
N GLY A 16 -0.90 7.15 2.07
CA GLY A 16 -2.05 7.75 2.75
C GLY A 16 -2.50 6.89 3.90
N ASN A 17 -3.56 7.34 4.54
CA ASN A 17 -4.09 6.66 5.71
C ASN A 17 -5.36 5.90 5.37
N LEU A 18 -5.48 4.71 5.94
CA LEU A 18 -6.76 3.98 5.87
C LEU A 18 -7.84 4.82 6.51
N THR A 19 -8.99 4.91 5.85
CA THR A 19 -10.11 5.68 6.39
C THR A 19 -11.02 4.82 7.25
N LYS A 20 -10.99 3.52 7.05
CA LYS A 20 -11.79 2.56 7.80
C LYS A 20 -11.17 1.19 7.68
N THR A 21 -11.57 0.27 8.54
CA THR A 21 -11.11 -1.11 8.46
C THR A 21 -11.76 -1.78 7.26
N PRO A 22 -10.96 -2.28 6.31
CA PRO A 22 -11.51 -2.95 5.14
C PRO A 22 -12.07 -4.32 5.50
N THR A 23 -12.97 -4.81 4.65
CA THR A 23 -13.57 -6.13 4.81
C THR A 23 -12.84 -7.11 3.91
N LEU A 24 -12.53 -8.28 4.44
CA LEU A 24 -11.93 -9.35 3.64
C LEU A 24 -13.05 -10.12 2.95
N PHE A 25 -12.98 -10.21 1.63
CA PHE A 25 -13.94 -10.95 0.83
C PHE A 25 -13.28 -12.22 0.30
N ARG A 26 -14.12 -13.18 -0.02
CA ARG A 26 -13.66 -14.41 -0.66
C ARG A 26 -14.51 -14.64 -1.90
N ASP A 27 -13.87 -15.01 -2.99
CA ASP A 27 -14.58 -15.34 -4.21
C ASP A 27 -14.97 -16.82 -4.21
N GLN A 28 -15.61 -17.25 -5.28
CA GLN A 28 -16.11 -18.63 -5.39
C GLN A 28 -14.98 -19.66 -5.43
N ASP A 29 -13.82 -19.24 -5.89
CA ASP A 29 -12.66 -20.12 -6.00
C ASP A 29 -11.82 -20.11 -4.74
N GLY A 30 -12.27 -19.42 -3.70
CA GLY A 30 -11.54 -19.33 -2.46
C GLY A 30 -10.49 -18.24 -2.43
N GLY A 31 -10.39 -17.45 -3.48
CA GLY A 31 -9.46 -16.33 -3.52
C GLY A 31 -9.89 -15.23 -2.56
N LYS A 32 -8.92 -14.57 -1.98
CA LYS A 32 -9.16 -13.49 -1.04
C LYS A 32 -8.92 -12.16 -1.70
N TYR A 33 -9.73 -11.17 -1.36
CA TYR A 33 -9.52 -9.81 -1.83
C TYR A 33 -10.16 -8.82 -0.88
N THR A 34 -9.74 -7.59 -0.98
CA THR A 34 -10.33 -6.50 -0.20
C THR A 34 -10.23 -5.19 -0.98
N TYR A 35 -11.04 -4.25 -0.59
CA TYR A 35 -10.95 -2.88 -1.07
C TYR A 35 -10.58 -1.99 0.10
N ALA A 36 -9.38 -1.45 0.07
CA ALA A 36 -8.93 -0.55 1.12
C ALA A 36 -9.14 0.89 0.69
N SER A 37 -9.84 1.64 1.52
CA SER A 37 -10.07 3.06 1.26
C SER A 37 -8.93 3.85 1.88
N ILE A 38 -8.09 4.45 1.05
CA ILE A 38 -6.89 5.14 1.51
C ILE A 38 -6.96 6.60 1.09
N ALA A 39 -6.94 7.48 2.07
CA ALA A 39 -6.99 8.92 1.84
C ALA A 39 -5.58 9.46 1.75
N CYS A 40 -5.27 10.07 0.62
CA CYS A 40 -3.96 10.64 0.36
C CYS A 40 -4.09 12.15 0.25
N SER A 41 -3.23 12.85 0.96
CA SER A 41 -3.16 14.30 0.87
C SER A 41 -1.76 14.67 0.43
N ARG A 42 -1.68 15.58 -0.51
CA ARG A 42 -0.41 16.05 -0.98
C ARG A 42 -0.04 17.31 -0.22
N ARG A 43 1.14 17.33 0.38
CA ARG A 43 1.65 18.52 1.02
C ARG A 43 2.65 19.20 0.09
N PHE A 44 2.55 20.50 0.03
CA PHE A 44 3.48 21.27 -0.79
C PHE A 44 3.82 22.56 -0.07
N LYS A 45 4.96 23.13 -0.44
CA LYS A 45 5.41 24.38 0.12
C LYS A 45 4.98 25.53 -0.77
N ASP A 46 4.26 26.48 -0.19
CA ASP A 46 3.84 27.67 -0.91
C ASP A 46 5.07 28.52 -1.22
N ARG A 47 5.29 28.84 -2.47
CA ARG A 47 6.44 29.62 -2.90
C ARG A 47 6.37 31.06 -2.37
N THR A 48 5.18 31.57 -2.18
CA THR A 48 4.99 32.96 -1.74
C THR A 48 5.20 33.12 -0.26
N SER A 49 4.59 32.27 0.54
CA SER A 49 4.64 32.38 2.00
C SER A 49 5.71 31.53 2.64
N GLY A 50 6.21 30.53 1.91
CA GLY A 50 7.16 29.57 2.46
C GLY A 50 6.53 28.58 3.43
N GLU A 51 5.23 28.59 3.59
CA GLU A 51 4.54 27.71 4.49
C GLU A 51 4.11 26.42 3.81
N TRP A 52 4.04 25.34 4.59
CA TRP A 52 3.55 24.07 4.09
C TRP A 52 2.03 24.07 4.06
N GLN A 53 1.48 23.65 2.95
CA GLN A 53 0.04 23.56 2.74
C GLN A 53 -0.34 22.18 2.30
N SER A 54 -1.57 21.78 2.63
CA SER A 54 -2.12 20.51 2.18
C SER A 54 -2.91 20.73 0.91
N GLY A 55 -2.63 19.90 -0.08
CA GLY A 55 -3.42 19.89 -1.29
C GLY A 55 -4.73 19.13 -1.11
N PRO A 56 -5.46 18.92 -2.19
CA PRO A 56 -6.73 18.19 -2.12
C PRO A 56 -6.53 16.79 -1.58
N ARG A 57 -7.50 16.35 -0.79
CA ARG A 57 -7.53 14.98 -0.30
C ARG A 57 -8.17 14.11 -1.35
N ILE A 58 -7.47 13.08 -1.75
CA ILE A 58 -7.98 12.11 -2.73
C ILE A 58 -8.09 10.76 -2.06
N VAL A 59 -9.25 10.15 -2.16
CA VAL A 59 -9.47 8.82 -1.60
C VAL A 59 -9.41 7.80 -2.74
N TYR A 60 -8.54 6.83 -2.56
CA TYR A 60 -8.38 5.75 -3.53
C TYR A 60 -9.02 4.48 -2.98
N ASP A 61 -9.76 3.78 -3.86
CA ASP A 61 -10.25 2.44 -3.54
C ASP A 61 -9.18 1.46 -4.04
N VAL A 62 -8.42 0.92 -3.14
CA VAL A 62 -7.28 0.07 -3.47
C VAL A 62 -7.68 -1.38 -3.39
N HIS A 63 -7.72 -2.03 -4.54
CA HIS A 63 -8.04 -3.45 -4.65
C HIS A 63 -6.79 -4.28 -4.39
N VAL A 64 -6.85 -5.12 -3.38
CA VAL A 64 -5.73 -5.96 -2.95
C VAL A 64 -6.20 -7.40 -2.94
N THR A 65 -5.36 -8.31 -3.41
CA THR A 65 -5.73 -9.73 -3.51
C THR A 65 -4.76 -10.62 -2.74
N GLY A 66 -5.23 -11.84 -2.47
CA GLY A 66 -4.39 -12.90 -1.91
C GLY A 66 -4.00 -12.66 -0.47
N ASN A 67 -2.84 -13.16 -0.12
CA ASN A 67 -2.34 -13.04 1.25
C ASN A 67 -2.09 -11.58 1.65
N LEU A 68 -1.79 -10.75 0.68
CA LEU A 68 -1.61 -9.32 0.94
C LEU A 68 -2.92 -8.69 1.40
N ALA A 69 -4.06 -9.09 0.83
CA ALA A 69 -5.37 -8.60 1.25
C ALA A 69 -5.63 -8.97 2.71
N GLU A 70 -5.36 -10.22 3.05
CA GLU A 70 -5.53 -10.68 4.43
C GLU A 70 -4.63 -9.90 5.39
N ALA A 71 -3.39 -9.63 4.99
CA ALA A 71 -2.46 -8.87 5.81
C ALA A 71 -2.92 -7.43 6.03
N VAL A 72 -3.47 -6.80 4.99
CA VAL A 72 -3.97 -5.43 5.11
C VAL A 72 -5.15 -5.38 6.07
N VAL A 73 -6.08 -6.32 5.95
CA VAL A 73 -7.25 -6.38 6.83
C VAL A 73 -6.83 -6.62 8.27
N ASP A 74 -5.92 -7.56 8.48
CA ASP A 74 -5.43 -7.88 9.82
C ASP A 74 -4.73 -6.68 10.45
N LEU A 75 -3.88 -6.00 9.69
CA LEU A 75 -3.19 -4.81 10.16
C LEU A 75 -4.18 -3.72 10.57
N ALA A 76 -5.17 -3.47 9.74
CA ALA A 76 -6.18 -2.45 10.03
C ALA A 76 -7.00 -2.81 11.26
N THR A 77 -7.32 -4.07 11.42
CA THR A 77 -8.09 -4.54 12.58
C THR A 77 -7.31 -4.31 13.87
N ARG A 78 -6.01 -4.52 13.83
CA ARG A 78 -5.18 -4.38 15.03
C ARG A 78 -4.73 -2.97 15.31
N CYS A 79 -4.49 -2.19 14.27
CA CYS A 79 -3.82 -0.90 14.42
C CYS A 79 -4.68 0.30 14.04
N GLY A 80 -5.82 0.08 13.39
CA GLY A 80 -6.69 1.19 12.99
C GLY A 80 -6.19 1.93 11.76
N ASN A 81 -6.27 3.23 11.79
CA ASN A 81 -5.97 4.09 10.63
C ASN A 81 -4.47 4.25 10.42
N VAL A 82 -3.86 3.22 9.90
CA VAL A 82 -2.41 3.27 9.64
C VAL A 82 -2.12 3.92 8.31
N ALA A 83 -0.92 4.49 8.21
CA ALA A 83 -0.41 5.05 6.96
C ALA A 83 0.20 3.92 6.14
N LEU A 84 -0.28 3.77 4.93
CA LEU A 84 0.16 2.75 4.00
C LEU A 84 0.66 3.37 2.71
N GLU A 85 1.60 2.70 2.08
CA GLU A 85 2.03 3.05 0.74
C GLU A 85 1.60 1.94 -0.20
N PHE A 86 0.97 2.31 -1.30
CA PHE A 86 0.55 1.33 -2.29
C PHE A 86 1.07 1.71 -3.66
N THR A 87 1.35 0.69 -4.45
CA THR A 87 1.75 0.82 -5.84
C THR A 87 0.82 -0.03 -6.67
N GLY A 88 0.33 0.51 -7.74
CA GLY A 88 -0.56 -0.23 -8.61
C GLY A 88 -1.06 0.57 -9.77
N ARG A 89 -2.00 -0.04 -10.47
CA ARG A 89 -2.56 0.50 -11.69
C ARG A 89 -3.80 1.31 -11.36
N LEU A 90 -3.77 2.59 -11.74
CA LEU A 90 -4.89 3.50 -11.50
C LEU A 90 -5.91 3.40 -12.63
N ILE A 91 -7.17 3.26 -12.24
CA ILE A 91 -8.29 3.29 -13.18
C ILE A 91 -9.33 4.24 -12.60
N GLU A 92 -9.78 5.16 -13.42
CA GLU A 92 -10.87 6.04 -13.04
C GLU A 92 -12.18 5.47 -13.57
N GLU A 93 -13.16 5.35 -12.69
CA GLU A 93 -14.49 4.89 -13.08
C GLU A 93 -15.52 5.93 -12.69
N THR A 94 -16.49 6.12 -13.57
CA THR A 94 -17.61 7.02 -13.27
C THR A 94 -18.81 6.16 -12.87
N ASP A 95 -19.35 6.42 -11.69
CA ASP A 95 -20.49 5.66 -11.22
C ASP A 95 -21.80 6.20 -11.83
N GLU A 96 -22.91 5.59 -11.45
CA GLU A 96 -24.21 5.95 -12.00
C GLU A 96 -24.61 7.39 -11.68
N ALA A 97 -24.10 7.93 -10.59
CA ALA A 97 -24.40 9.29 -10.18
C ALA A 97 -23.46 10.31 -10.86
N GLY A 98 -22.55 9.85 -11.71
CA GLY A 98 -21.59 10.72 -12.39
C GLY A 98 -20.38 11.05 -11.55
N VAL A 99 -20.20 10.40 -10.41
CA VAL A 99 -19.04 10.64 -9.56
C VAL A 99 -17.86 9.80 -10.04
N ILE A 100 -16.72 10.44 -10.18
CA ILE A 100 -15.50 9.76 -10.60
C ILE A 100 -14.85 9.12 -9.37
N ARG A 101 -14.59 7.82 -9.46
CA ARG A 101 -13.91 7.08 -8.42
C ARG A 101 -12.52 6.69 -8.88
N GLN A 102 -11.57 6.89 -7.98
CA GLN A 102 -10.17 6.53 -8.23
C GLN A 102 -9.94 5.13 -7.69
N LYS A 103 -9.78 4.17 -8.56
CA LYS A 103 -9.58 2.77 -8.20
C LYS A 103 -8.17 2.35 -8.56
N VAL A 104 -7.51 1.64 -7.66
CA VAL A 104 -6.15 1.15 -7.90
C VAL A 104 -6.13 -0.35 -7.72
N TYR A 105 -5.60 -1.06 -8.71
CA TYR A 105 -5.31 -2.49 -8.57
C TYR A 105 -3.88 -2.61 -8.08
N ALA A 106 -3.73 -2.87 -6.80
CA ALA A 106 -2.43 -2.82 -6.15
C ALA A 106 -1.56 -4.00 -6.50
N ASP A 107 -0.32 -3.72 -6.84
CA ASP A 107 0.72 -4.73 -6.97
C ASP A 107 1.38 -4.98 -5.62
N ASN A 108 1.45 -3.94 -4.79
CA ASN A 108 2.08 -4.03 -3.49
C ASN A 108 1.50 -2.99 -2.55
N VAL A 109 1.45 -3.35 -1.27
CA VAL A 109 1.05 -2.45 -0.20
C VAL A 109 2.04 -2.63 0.94
N THR A 110 2.58 -1.54 1.42
CA THR A 110 3.54 -1.57 2.53
C THR A 110 3.12 -0.58 3.60
N VAL A 111 3.70 -0.74 4.78
CA VAL A 111 3.46 0.18 5.89
C VAL A 111 4.45 1.32 5.78
N SER A 112 3.96 2.54 5.83
CA SER A 112 4.84 3.71 5.80
C SER A 112 5.52 3.88 7.15
N LEU A 113 6.82 4.13 7.13
CA LEU A 113 7.54 4.42 8.36
C LEU A 113 7.49 5.89 8.74
N ARG A 114 6.98 6.70 7.83
CA ARG A 114 6.95 8.14 8.05
C ARG A 114 5.77 8.52 8.94
N GLY A 115 6.05 9.18 10.04
CA GLY A 115 5.01 9.71 10.91
C GLY A 115 4.31 8.71 11.81
N GLN A 116 4.84 7.49 11.90
CA GLN A 116 4.27 6.47 12.80
C GLN A 116 5.35 5.50 13.24
N ASN A 117 5.13 4.87 14.37
CA ASN A 117 6.05 3.87 14.90
C ASN A 117 5.61 2.50 14.43
N VAL A 118 6.55 1.74 13.88
CA VAL A 118 6.25 0.43 13.31
C VAL A 118 7.11 -0.62 13.98
N THR A 119 6.45 -1.67 14.45
CA THR A 119 7.13 -2.83 15.00
C THR A 119 6.92 -3.99 14.05
N VAL A 120 8.01 -4.68 13.73
CA VAL A 120 7.96 -5.82 12.83
C VAL A 120 8.15 -7.10 13.63
N ASP A 121 7.19 -8.00 13.47
CA ASP A 121 7.22 -9.29 14.13
C ASP A 121 7.56 -10.32 13.06
N ARG A 122 8.68 -10.99 13.23
CA ARG A 122 9.15 -11.96 12.25
C ARG A 122 9.06 -13.36 12.85
N PRO A 123 8.49 -14.32 12.11
CA PRO A 123 8.44 -15.68 12.60
C PRO A 123 9.84 -16.24 12.76
N LYS A 124 10.06 -16.91 13.89
CA LYS A 124 11.33 -17.58 14.16
C LYS A 124 11.31 -19.00 13.62
N GLY A 125 12.48 -19.49 13.32
CA GLY A 125 12.66 -20.91 13.05
C GLY A 125 12.28 -21.39 11.67
N LYS A 126 11.95 -20.46 10.79
CA LYS A 126 11.67 -20.84 9.41
C LYS A 126 12.91 -20.58 8.57
N PRO A 127 13.68 -21.60 8.25
CA PRO A 127 14.91 -21.39 7.49
C PRO A 127 14.57 -20.89 6.09
N ARG A 128 15.39 -19.97 5.62
CA ARG A 128 15.30 -19.52 4.25
C ARG A 128 15.84 -20.58 3.34
N GLN A 129 15.24 -20.66 2.19
CA GLN A 129 15.78 -21.50 1.14
C GLN A 129 16.82 -20.69 0.39
N GLY A 130 17.99 -21.29 0.19
CA GLY A 130 19.08 -20.61 -0.45
C GLY A 130 20.01 -19.96 0.55
N PRO A 131 20.95 -19.15 0.07
CA PRO A 131 21.93 -18.52 0.96
C PRO A 131 21.25 -17.63 2.00
N ASP A 132 21.73 -17.70 3.21
CA ASP A 132 21.25 -16.84 4.27
C ASP A 132 22.03 -15.52 4.25
N LEU A 133 21.50 -14.55 3.53
CA LEU A 133 22.16 -13.28 3.39
C LEU A 133 22.27 -12.51 4.69
N ALA A 134 21.33 -12.74 5.59
CA ALA A 134 21.37 -12.08 6.89
C ALA A 134 22.53 -12.59 7.73
N ALA A 135 22.78 -13.89 7.72
CA ALA A 135 23.89 -14.44 8.44
C ALA A 135 25.23 -13.98 7.87
N GLU A 136 25.33 -13.91 6.56
CA GLU A 136 26.53 -13.41 5.91
C GLU A 136 26.77 -11.95 6.26
N ALA A 137 25.73 -11.15 6.26
CA ALA A 137 25.84 -9.73 6.64
C ALA A 137 26.27 -9.57 8.08
N SER A 138 25.74 -10.41 8.98
CA SER A 138 26.12 -10.37 10.39
C SER A 138 27.60 -10.72 10.57
N SER A 139 28.06 -11.73 9.87
CA SER A 139 29.47 -12.12 9.94
C SER A 139 30.38 -11.01 9.44
N ALA A 140 30.00 -10.36 8.36
CA ALA A 140 30.78 -9.24 7.83
C ALA A 140 30.86 -8.09 8.83
N TRP A 141 29.76 -7.80 9.51
CA TRP A 141 29.73 -6.76 10.52
C TRP A 141 30.64 -7.08 11.71
N GLU A 142 30.61 -8.32 12.16
CA GLU A 142 31.45 -8.74 13.27
C GLU A 142 32.93 -8.58 12.94
N GLU A 143 33.32 -8.95 11.73
CA GLU A 143 34.69 -8.79 11.31
C GLU A 143 35.11 -7.34 11.26
N GLN A 144 34.24 -6.44 10.85
CA GLN A 144 34.55 -5.04 10.77
C GLN A 144 34.48 -4.35 12.13
N GLY A 145 33.80 -4.94 13.06
CA GLY A 145 33.61 -4.39 14.39
C GLY A 145 34.86 -4.38 15.26
N GLU A 146 35.89 -5.01 14.79
CA GLU A 146 37.14 -4.98 15.49
C GLU A 146 38.07 -3.89 14.97
#